data_4afcf0c23ceccc641024e5f4522ff16d
#
_entry.id   4afcf0c23ceccc641024e5f4522ff16d
#
_cell.length_a   1.000
_cell.length_b   1.000
_cell.length_c   1.000
_cell.angle_alpha   90.00
_cell.angle_beta   90.00
_cell.angle_gamma   90.00
#
_symmetry.space_group_name_H-M   'P 1'
#
loop_
_entity.id
_entity.type
_entity.pdbx_description
1 polymer ?
#
loop_
_entity_poly.entity_id
_entity_poly.type
_entity_poly.pdbx_seq_one_letter_code
_entity_poly.pdbx_strand_id
1 'polypeptide(L)'
;MVKKVGEHITLDIIGTKNEYTPSFFEKLVYKIAKKAKVIVLEISKHKFEPQGFTLVALLAESHMSFHTFPEKGIISFDFFTCAKVSPSVAIDIIKKEIEHKRIVKKEFNRDTITLYDDIYNSPGLKKYYIVNNVLEDFTSKVGQHIEILDLEQFGKSLFIDNELQVATNDEYLYSSTFVNSGLKLNKAKDKAAIIGGGDGGVARECISKNFNFIDWFELDPEVVEVCNKYLSKVGNNVTKKNSVKCIWGDAFESIKSIEDNRYDKIFV
;
A
#
# COMPACT_ATOMS: atom_id res chain seq x y z
N MET A 1 1.91 15.11 7.33
CA MET A 1 3.09 14.57 8.09
C MET A 1 2.58 13.42 8.94
N VAL A 2 2.89 12.17 8.56
CA VAL A 2 2.56 10.97 9.34
C VAL A 2 3.24 11.08 10.70
N LYS A 3 2.46 11.05 11.79
CA LYS A 3 2.97 11.22 13.13
C LYS A 3 3.38 9.84 13.63
N LYS A 4 4.68 9.54 13.64
CA LYS A 4 5.24 8.29 14.17
C LYS A 4 4.82 8.14 15.64
N VAL A 5 4.05 7.10 15.93
CA VAL A 5 3.58 6.78 17.28
C VAL A 5 4.62 5.98 18.05
N GLY A 6 5.37 5.11 17.38
CA GLY A 6 6.44 4.33 17.97
C GLY A 6 7.01 3.29 17.02
N GLU A 7 8.09 2.64 17.46
CA GLU A 7 8.72 1.52 16.77
C GLU A 7 8.53 0.23 17.56
N HIS A 8 8.29 -0.85 16.86
CA HIS A 8 8.07 -2.15 17.45
C HIS A 8 8.91 -3.20 16.73
N ILE A 9 9.73 -3.95 17.46
CA ILE A 9 10.46 -5.09 16.94
C ILE A 9 10.06 -6.37 17.67
N THR A 10 9.99 -7.47 16.94
CA THR A 10 9.94 -8.80 17.51
C THR A 10 11.13 -9.62 17.01
N LEU A 11 11.69 -10.45 17.89
CA LEU A 11 12.77 -11.37 17.56
C LEU A 11 12.41 -12.78 18.02
N ASP A 12 12.53 -13.73 17.11
CA ASP A 12 12.55 -15.15 17.47
C ASP A 12 14.02 -15.65 17.42
N ILE A 13 14.56 -15.95 18.59
CA ILE A 13 15.94 -16.40 18.79
C ILE A 13 15.92 -17.92 18.83
N ILE A 14 16.44 -18.55 17.78
CA ILE A 14 16.28 -19.98 17.49
C ILE A 14 17.60 -20.72 17.68
N GLY A 15 17.51 -21.93 18.26
CA GLY A 15 18.65 -22.82 18.48
C GLY A 15 19.45 -22.45 19.73
N THR A 16 18.76 -21.91 20.73
CA THR A 16 19.34 -21.68 22.06
C THR A 16 19.52 -23.02 22.76
N LYS A 17 20.70 -23.26 23.31
CA LYS A 17 21.06 -24.53 24.02
C LYS A 17 21.06 -24.37 25.52
N ASN A 18 21.18 -23.16 26.03
CA ASN A 18 21.34 -22.86 27.43
C ASN A 18 20.01 -22.56 28.09
N GLU A 19 19.78 -23.06 29.27
CA GLU A 19 18.69 -22.62 30.14
C GLU A 19 19.10 -21.28 30.80
N TYR A 20 18.52 -20.19 30.36
CA TYR A 20 18.73 -18.88 30.96
C TYR A 20 17.78 -18.69 32.15
N THR A 21 18.30 -18.10 33.22
CA THR A 21 17.49 -17.83 34.43
C THR A 21 16.66 -16.55 34.26
N PRO A 22 15.54 -16.40 34.97
CA PRO A 22 14.80 -15.13 35.00
C PRO A 22 15.68 -13.93 35.37
N SER A 23 16.64 -14.09 36.29
CA SER A 23 17.59 -13.05 36.69
C SER A 23 18.54 -12.63 35.56
N PHE A 24 18.89 -13.55 34.66
CA PHE A 24 19.64 -13.21 33.45
C PHE A 24 18.86 -12.24 32.56
N PHE A 25 17.57 -12.52 32.31
CA PHE A 25 16.75 -11.66 31.48
C PHE A 25 16.44 -10.31 32.12
N GLU A 26 16.30 -10.22 33.43
CA GLU A 26 16.20 -8.93 34.13
C GLU A 26 17.43 -8.05 33.86
N LYS A 27 18.64 -8.62 34.01
CA LYS A 27 19.87 -7.90 33.69
C LYS A 27 19.92 -7.47 32.24
N LEU A 28 19.43 -8.33 31.35
CA LEU A 28 19.38 -8.06 29.92
C LEU A 28 18.40 -6.92 29.60
N VAL A 29 17.22 -6.89 30.23
CA VAL A 29 16.27 -5.78 30.15
C VAL A 29 16.91 -4.46 30.54
N TYR A 30 17.58 -4.38 31.68
CA TYR A 30 18.24 -3.15 32.11
C TYR A 30 19.38 -2.73 31.17
N LYS A 31 20.12 -3.70 30.62
CA LYS A 31 21.17 -3.44 29.62
C LYS A 31 20.62 -2.84 28.33
N ILE A 32 19.51 -3.41 27.84
CA ILE A 32 18.81 -2.92 26.65
C ILE A 32 18.22 -1.54 26.92
N ALA A 33 17.50 -1.39 28.05
CA ALA A 33 16.87 -0.13 28.45
C ALA A 33 17.88 1.03 28.52
N LYS A 34 19.05 0.78 29.12
CA LYS A 34 20.15 1.77 29.16
C LYS A 34 20.61 2.20 27.77
N LYS A 35 20.75 1.24 26.85
CA LYS A 35 21.20 1.53 25.47
C LYS A 35 20.11 2.23 24.66
N ALA A 36 18.86 1.82 24.83
CA ALA A 36 17.68 2.42 24.18
C ALA A 36 17.27 3.77 24.81
N LYS A 37 17.89 4.14 25.96
CA LYS A 37 17.56 5.36 26.73
C LYS A 37 16.09 5.39 27.16
N VAL A 38 15.58 4.25 27.62
CA VAL A 38 14.24 4.09 28.19
C VAL A 38 14.33 3.75 29.68
N ILE A 39 13.27 4.04 30.42
CA ILE A 39 13.21 3.87 31.88
C ILE A 39 12.37 2.62 32.20
N VAL A 40 12.96 1.67 32.92
CA VAL A 40 12.23 0.52 33.44
C VAL A 40 11.45 0.92 34.69
N LEU A 41 10.14 0.78 34.65
CA LEU A 41 9.24 1.11 35.76
C LEU A 41 8.97 -0.10 36.63
N GLU A 42 8.67 -1.25 36.01
CA GLU A 42 8.30 -2.49 36.69
C GLU A 42 8.71 -3.70 35.84
N ILE A 43 9.01 -4.83 36.52
CA ILE A 43 9.24 -6.12 35.88
C ILE A 43 8.34 -7.16 36.54
N SER A 44 7.46 -7.78 35.74
CA SER A 44 6.65 -8.91 36.12
C SER A 44 7.19 -10.21 35.52
N LYS A 45 7.11 -11.32 36.26
CA LYS A 45 7.64 -12.63 35.85
C LYS A 45 6.71 -13.74 36.21
N HIS A 46 6.66 -14.77 35.36
CA HIS A 46 5.98 -16.00 35.64
C HIS A 46 6.80 -17.19 35.14
N LYS A 47 7.01 -18.21 36.00
CA LYS A 47 7.66 -19.45 35.62
C LYS A 47 6.61 -20.50 35.37
N PHE A 48 6.73 -21.23 34.28
CA PHE A 48 5.81 -22.31 33.91
C PHE A 48 6.36 -23.68 34.38
N GLU A 49 5.45 -24.60 34.68
CA GLU A 49 5.77 -26.00 34.90
C GLU A 49 5.43 -26.80 33.64
N PRO A 50 6.29 -27.74 33.19
CA PRO A 50 7.56 -28.15 33.83
C PRO A 50 8.74 -27.22 33.52
N GLN A 51 8.64 -26.30 32.53
CA GLN A 51 9.75 -25.43 32.10
C GLN A 51 9.26 -24.18 31.35
N GLY A 52 10.18 -23.26 31.16
CA GLY A 52 9.91 -21.98 30.49
C GLY A 52 9.47 -20.88 31.47
N PHE A 53 9.58 -19.65 31.03
CA PHE A 53 9.08 -18.53 31.79
C PHE A 53 8.76 -17.35 30.84
N THR A 54 7.97 -16.43 31.36
CA THR A 54 7.68 -15.13 30.73
C THR A 54 8.17 -14.01 31.66
N LEU A 55 8.77 -13.00 31.06
CA LEU A 55 9.13 -11.75 31.71
C LEU A 55 8.55 -10.60 30.89
N VAL A 56 7.88 -9.65 31.55
CA VAL A 56 7.40 -8.40 30.94
C VAL A 56 7.94 -7.22 31.73
N ALA A 57 8.60 -6.30 31.07
CA ALA A 57 9.06 -5.06 31.64
C ALA A 57 8.18 -3.90 31.15
N LEU A 58 7.54 -3.23 32.08
CA LEU A 58 6.86 -1.96 31.83
C LEU A 58 7.91 -0.85 31.78
N LEU A 59 7.85 -0.07 30.73
CA LEU A 59 8.74 1.07 30.51
C LEU A 59 7.94 2.38 30.53
N ALA A 60 8.57 3.48 30.91
CA ALA A 60 7.93 4.80 30.83
C ALA A 60 7.50 5.14 29.38
N GLU A 61 8.21 4.58 28.42
CA GLU A 61 7.97 4.78 26.99
C GLU A 61 7.33 3.58 26.28
N SER A 62 6.95 2.51 26.98
CA SER A 62 6.14 1.38 26.54
C SER A 62 6.44 0.02 27.24
N HIS A 63 6.98 -1.01 26.54
CA HIS A 63 7.25 -2.31 27.15
C HIS A 63 8.30 -3.14 26.42
N MET A 64 8.90 -4.11 27.13
CA MET A 64 9.68 -5.23 26.59
C MET A 64 9.17 -6.53 27.16
N SER A 65 9.25 -7.61 26.40
CA SER A 65 8.97 -8.95 26.93
C SER A 65 9.95 -10.01 26.44
N PHE A 66 10.13 -11.06 27.24
CA PHE A 66 10.81 -12.29 26.88
C PHE A 66 9.91 -13.48 27.21
N HIS A 67 9.79 -14.41 26.26
CA HIS A 67 9.12 -15.69 26.44
C HIS A 67 10.09 -16.80 26.08
N THR A 68 10.30 -17.77 26.95
CA THR A 68 11.22 -18.87 26.71
C THR A 68 10.47 -20.17 26.48
N PHE A 69 10.92 -20.91 25.47
CA PHE A 69 10.41 -22.24 25.09
C PHE A 69 11.58 -23.21 25.04
N PRO A 70 12.09 -23.69 26.22
CA PRO A 70 13.30 -24.50 26.26
C PRO A 70 13.17 -25.78 25.44
N GLU A 71 11.99 -26.40 25.42
CA GLU A 71 11.68 -27.60 24.64
C GLU A 71 11.80 -27.44 23.12
N LYS A 72 11.72 -26.21 22.66
CA LYS A 72 11.88 -25.85 21.24
C LYS A 72 13.23 -25.19 20.94
N GLY A 73 14.00 -24.87 21.98
CA GLY A 73 15.21 -24.07 21.84
C GLY A 73 14.93 -22.68 21.26
N ILE A 74 13.81 -22.05 21.68
CA ILE A 74 13.36 -20.75 21.18
C ILE A 74 13.18 -19.77 22.35
N ILE A 75 13.60 -18.53 22.12
CA ILE A 75 13.28 -17.39 22.96
C ILE A 75 12.65 -16.34 22.05
N SER A 76 11.43 -15.93 22.37
CA SER A 76 10.75 -14.81 21.70
C SER A 76 10.94 -13.54 22.51
N PHE A 77 11.34 -12.46 21.82
CA PHE A 77 11.54 -11.14 22.38
C PHE A 77 10.66 -10.14 21.66
N ASP A 78 10.10 -9.23 22.42
CA ASP A 78 9.26 -8.15 21.94
C ASP A 78 9.69 -6.82 22.56
N PHE A 79 9.82 -5.77 21.76
CA PHE A 79 10.15 -4.43 22.26
C PHE A 79 9.40 -3.38 21.44
N PHE A 80 8.44 -2.75 22.08
CA PHE A 80 7.76 -1.57 21.57
C PHE A 80 8.21 -0.34 22.36
N THR A 81 8.48 0.77 21.66
CA THR A 81 8.83 2.03 22.30
C THR A 81 8.44 3.25 21.44
N CYS A 82 8.00 4.32 22.11
CA CYS A 82 7.81 5.65 21.52
C CYS A 82 9.01 6.58 21.78
N ALA A 83 10.13 6.05 22.33
CA ALA A 83 11.35 6.79 22.55
C ALA A 83 12.04 7.19 21.23
N LYS A 84 12.95 8.16 21.29
CA LYS A 84 13.70 8.64 20.11
C LYS A 84 14.75 7.63 19.61
N VAL A 85 15.17 6.69 20.43
CA VAL A 85 16.16 5.67 20.06
C VAL A 85 15.44 4.43 19.60
N SER A 86 15.79 3.95 18.40
CA SER A 86 15.18 2.75 17.81
C SER A 86 15.34 1.52 18.71
N PRO A 87 14.28 0.70 18.88
CA PRO A 87 14.36 -0.57 19.61
C PRO A 87 15.35 -1.56 19.00
N SER A 88 15.78 -1.36 17.76
CA SER A 88 16.76 -2.19 17.05
C SER A 88 18.12 -2.27 17.78
N VAL A 89 18.43 -1.34 18.68
CA VAL A 89 19.63 -1.43 19.52
C VAL A 89 19.67 -2.68 20.42
N ALA A 90 18.51 -3.29 20.69
CA ALA A 90 18.42 -4.55 21.43
C ALA A 90 19.05 -5.72 20.69
N ILE A 91 19.04 -5.70 19.34
CA ILE A 91 19.51 -6.83 18.49
C ILE A 91 20.98 -7.14 18.77
N ASP A 92 21.83 -6.12 18.78
CA ASP A 92 23.28 -6.31 18.98
C ASP A 92 23.59 -6.82 20.40
N ILE A 93 22.80 -6.40 21.38
CA ILE A 93 22.96 -6.87 22.75
C ILE A 93 22.52 -8.33 22.85
N ILE A 94 21.35 -8.68 22.30
CA ILE A 94 20.82 -10.03 22.30
C ILE A 94 21.76 -10.98 21.58
N LYS A 95 22.30 -10.61 20.41
CA LYS A 95 23.27 -11.41 19.67
C LYS A 95 24.54 -11.75 20.47
N LYS A 96 24.96 -10.85 21.36
CA LYS A 96 26.17 -11.05 22.20
C LYS A 96 25.89 -11.87 23.45
N GLU A 97 24.69 -11.74 24.01
CA GLU A 97 24.36 -12.30 25.33
C GLU A 97 23.66 -13.65 25.26
N ILE A 98 22.96 -13.95 24.15
CA ILE A 98 22.20 -15.19 23.97
C ILE A 98 22.85 -16.03 22.88
N GLU A 99 23.25 -17.26 23.23
CA GLU A 99 23.70 -18.24 22.22
C GLU A 99 22.55 -18.63 21.31
N HIS A 100 22.77 -18.58 20.00
CA HIS A 100 21.73 -18.83 19.00
C HIS A 100 22.32 -19.35 17.69
N LYS A 101 21.52 -20.09 16.92
CA LYS A 101 21.82 -20.47 15.53
C LYS A 101 21.30 -19.44 14.55
N ARG A 102 20.13 -18.86 14.83
CA ARG A 102 19.45 -17.93 13.95
C ARG A 102 18.59 -16.95 14.75
N ILE A 103 18.47 -15.72 14.28
CA ILE A 103 17.48 -14.74 14.75
C ILE A 103 16.59 -14.36 13.57
N VAL A 104 15.29 -14.47 13.77
CA VAL A 104 14.26 -13.95 12.85
C VAL A 104 13.76 -12.65 13.44
N LYS A 105 13.93 -11.55 12.69
CA LYS A 105 13.48 -10.21 13.07
C LYS A 105 12.26 -9.83 12.26
N LYS A 106 11.28 -9.20 12.92
CA LYS A 106 10.20 -8.44 12.28
C LYS A 106 10.16 -7.05 12.87
N GLU A 107 9.92 -6.06 12.05
CA GLU A 107 9.74 -4.66 12.44
C GLU A 107 8.36 -4.18 12.03
N PHE A 108 7.72 -3.44 12.93
CA PHE A 108 6.41 -2.86 12.70
C PHE A 108 6.52 -1.37 13.03
N ASN A 109 6.24 -0.54 12.05
CA ASN A 109 6.00 0.87 12.31
C ASN A 109 4.60 1.03 12.88
N ARG A 110 4.50 1.58 14.09
CA ARG A 110 3.23 1.96 14.70
C ARG A 110 2.94 3.42 14.39
N ASP A 111 2.77 3.67 13.12
CA ASP A 111 2.39 4.98 12.60
C ASP A 111 0.88 4.99 12.34
N THR A 112 0.33 6.14 12.08
CA THR A 112 -1.02 6.28 11.53
C THR A 112 -1.03 5.96 10.02
N ILE A 113 -0.23 4.98 9.58
CA ILE A 113 -0.20 4.54 8.20
C ILE A 113 -1.38 3.60 7.99
N THR A 114 -2.28 3.98 7.14
CA THR A 114 -3.30 3.09 6.62
C THR A 114 -2.66 2.27 5.50
N LEU A 115 -2.67 0.94 5.63
CA LEU A 115 -2.25 0.03 4.57
C LEU A 115 -3.50 -0.41 3.82
N TYR A 116 -3.45 -0.28 2.51
CA TYR A 116 -4.46 -0.80 1.61
C TYR A 116 -3.95 -2.11 0.98
N ASP A 117 -4.68 -3.21 1.18
CA ASP A 117 -4.31 -4.52 0.65
C ASP A 117 -4.49 -4.54 -0.87
N ASP A 118 -3.47 -5.00 -1.60
CA ASP A 118 -3.60 -5.24 -3.03
C ASP A 118 -4.48 -6.48 -3.27
N ILE A 119 -5.48 -6.36 -4.13
CA ILE A 119 -6.40 -7.44 -4.50
C ILE A 119 -5.65 -8.66 -5.12
N TYR A 120 -4.52 -8.44 -5.77
CA TYR A 120 -3.70 -9.48 -6.39
C TYR A 120 -2.67 -10.12 -5.46
N ASN A 121 -2.89 -10.04 -4.15
CA ASN A 121 -2.08 -10.78 -3.21
C ASN A 121 -2.19 -12.29 -3.46
N SER A 122 -1.04 -12.96 -3.52
CA SER A 122 -0.94 -14.40 -3.77
C SER A 122 -0.24 -15.11 -2.63
N PRO A 123 -0.37 -16.46 -2.50
CA PRO A 123 0.37 -17.19 -1.49
C PRO A 123 1.88 -16.89 -1.54
N GLY A 124 2.42 -16.43 -0.40
CA GLY A 124 3.84 -16.08 -0.27
C GLY A 124 4.22 -14.66 -0.75
N LEU A 125 3.29 -13.92 -1.37
CA LEU A 125 3.50 -12.52 -1.75
C LEU A 125 2.33 -11.67 -1.27
N LYS A 126 2.63 -10.64 -0.48
CA LYS A 126 1.68 -9.60 -0.10
C LYS A 126 2.18 -8.25 -0.53
N LYS A 127 1.31 -7.49 -1.19
CA LYS A 127 1.53 -6.11 -1.58
C LYS A 127 0.58 -5.22 -0.80
N TYR A 128 1.06 -4.06 -0.41
CA TYR A 128 0.29 -3.05 0.28
C TYR A 128 0.61 -1.68 -0.31
N TYR A 129 -0.40 -0.84 -0.42
CA TYR A 129 -0.21 0.57 -0.70
C TYR A 129 -0.22 1.35 0.62
N ILE A 130 0.72 2.27 0.78
CA ILE A 130 0.74 3.19 1.91
C ILE A 130 -0.16 4.36 1.55
N VAL A 131 -1.25 4.51 2.32
CA VAL A 131 -2.27 5.52 2.10
C VAL A 131 -2.02 6.69 3.05
N ASN A 132 -1.71 7.86 2.49
CA ASN A 132 -1.60 9.11 3.23
C ASN A 132 -2.98 9.67 3.58
N ASN A 133 -3.95 9.56 2.66
CA ASN A 133 -5.28 10.09 2.87
C ASN A 133 -6.31 9.37 1.98
N VAL A 134 -7.52 9.17 2.50
CA VAL A 134 -8.70 8.78 1.71
C VAL A 134 -9.41 10.07 1.31
N LEU A 135 -9.47 10.34 0.00
CA LEU A 135 -10.03 11.59 -0.54
C LEU A 135 -11.50 11.45 -0.93
N GLU A 136 -11.89 10.25 -1.38
CA GLU A 136 -13.27 9.90 -1.71
C GLU A 136 -13.44 8.39 -1.54
N ASP A 137 -14.63 7.95 -1.12
CA ASP A 137 -15.01 6.54 -0.93
C ASP A 137 -16.52 6.44 -1.02
N PHE A 138 -17.03 5.79 -2.08
CA PHE A 138 -18.49 5.65 -2.30
C PHE A 138 -18.80 4.52 -3.28
N THR A 139 -20.07 4.10 -3.31
CA THR A 139 -20.59 3.20 -4.35
C THR A 139 -21.38 4.02 -5.36
N SER A 140 -21.02 3.91 -6.62
CA SER A 140 -21.69 4.63 -7.71
C SER A 140 -23.08 4.08 -8.03
N LYS A 141 -23.83 4.81 -8.85
CA LYS A 141 -25.19 4.40 -9.27
C LYS A 141 -25.20 3.13 -10.12
N VAL A 142 -24.09 2.83 -10.80
CA VAL A 142 -23.95 1.58 -11.57
C VAL A 142 -23.47 0.42 -10.70
N GLY A 143 -23.16 0.65 -9.42
CA GLY A 143 -22.80 -0.37 -8.44
C GLY A 143 -21.31 -0.61 -8.26
N GLN A 144 -20.43 0.20 -8.87
CA GLN A 144 -18.98 0.11 -8.67
C GLN A 144 -18.59 0.78 -7.34
N HIS A 145 -17.71 0.15 -6.57
CA HIS A 145 -17.09 0.76 -5.39
C HIS A 145 -15.90 1.60 -5.84
N ILE A 146 -15.98 2.91 -5.65
CA ILE A 146 -15.00 3.89 -6.14
C ILE A 146 -14.28 4.52 -4.97
N GLU A 147 -12.96 4.48 -4.98
CA GLU A 147 -12.11 5.14 -3.99
C GLU A 147 -11.06 6.01 -4.68
N ILE A 148 -10.83 7.20 -4.14
CA ILE A 148 -9.68 8.04 -4.47
C ILE A 148 -8.78 8.10 -3.25
N LEU A 149 -7.61 7.50 -3.39
CA LEU A 149 -6.61 7.43 -2.33
C LEU A 149 -5.39 8.30 -2.70
N ASP A 150 -4.83 8.99 -1.72
CA ASP A 150 -3.52 9.64 -1.86
C ASP A 150 -2.45 8.67 -1.35
N LEU A 151 -1.75 8.03 -2.28
CA LEU A 151 -0.71 7.05 -1.99
C LEU A 151 0.66 7.71 -1.89
N GLU A 152 1.50 7.24 -0.97
CA GLU A 152 2.83 7.84 -0.72
C GLU A 152 3.71 7.86 -1.98
N GLN A 153 3.74 6.77 -2.76
CA GLN A 153 4.62 6.65 -3.93
C GLN A 153 3.93 7.01 -5.24
N PHE A 154 2.63 6.74 -5.34
CA PHE A 154 1.88 6.84 -6.60
C PHE A 154 1.07 8.14 -6.72
N GLY A 155 0.97 8.92 -5.63
CA GLY A 155 0.14 10.12 -5.58
C GLY A 155 -1.34 9.77 -5.55
N LYS A 156 -2.19 10.69 -6.05
CA LYS A 156 -3.62 10.44 -6.08
C LYS A 156 -3.95 9.35 -7.08
N SER A 157 -4.69 8.36 -6.62
CA SER A 157 -4.93 7.11 -7.35
C SER A 157 -6.42 6.75 -7.29
N LEU A 158 -6.95 6.26 -8.39
CA LEU A 158 -8.30 5.74 -8.52
C LEU A 158 -8.27 4.22 -8.28
N PHE A 159 -9.14 3.76 -7.40
CA PHE A 159 -9.47 2.34 -7.24
C PHE A 159 -10.93 2.12 -7.61
N ILE A 160 -11.21 1.03 -8.31
CA ILE A 160 -12.56 0.53 -8.59
C ILE A 160 -12.62 -0.91 -8.12
N ASP A 161 -13.57 -1.25 -7.25
CA ASP A 161 -13.74 -2.58 -6.68
C ASP A 161 -12.44 -3.14 -6.08
N ASN A 162 -11.69 -2.31 -5.33
CA ASN A 162 -10.40 -2.56 -4.70
C ASN A 162 -9.22 -2.78 -5.67
N GLU A 163 -9.40 -2.52 -6.97
CA GLU A 163 -8.35 -2.63 -7.97
C GLU A 163 -7.82 -1.25 -8.35
N LEU A 164 -6.49 -1.06 -8.31
CA LEU A 164 -5.84 0.15 -8.78
C LEU A 164 -6.02 0.31 -10.30
N GLN A 165 -6.70 1.36 -10.71
CA GLN A 165 -6.95 1.67 -12.12
C GLN A 165 -5.93 2.64 -12.70
N VAL A 166 -5.67 3.74 -11.98
CA VAL A 166 -4.77 4.79 -12.43
C VAL A 166 -4.15 5.53 -11.24
N ALA A 167 -2.91 5.97 -11.40
CA ALA A 167 -2.20 6.79 -10.43
C ALA A 167 -1.53 7.99 -11.09
N THR A 168 -1.58 9.15 -10.45
CA THR A 168 -1.14 10.42 -11.05
C THR A 168 0.35 10.49 -11.38
N ASN A 169 1.19 9.68 -10.71
CA ASN A 169 2.64 9.77 -10.89
C ASN A 169 3.18 8.95 -12.07
N ASP A 170 2.44 7.95 -12.56
CA ASP A 170 2.90 7.05 -13.62
C ASP A 170 1.91 6.90 -14.80
N GLU A 171 0.69 7.39 -14.67
CA GLU A 171 -0.38 7.29 -15.67
C GLU A 171 0.09 7.67 -17.09
N TYR A 172 0.88 8.74 -17.20
CA TYR A 172 1.33 9.22 -18.51
C TYR A 172 2.13 8.18 -19.30
N LEU A 173 2.84 7.28 -18.62
CA LEU A 173 3.58 6.19 -19.27
C LEU A 173 2.62 5.22 -19.93
N TYR A 174 1.54 4.86 -19.23
CA TYR A 174 0.50 3.97 -19.77
C TYR A 174 -0.22 4.62 -20.94
N SER A 175 -0.85 5.77 -20.74
CA SER A 175 -1.68 6.41 -21.74
C SER A 175 -0.91 6.78 -23.01
N SER A 176 0.32 7.33 -22.85
CA SER A 176 1.14 7.68 -24.01
C SER A 176 1.63 6.44 -24.78
N THR A 177 2.03 5.38 -24.06
CA THR A 177 2.48 4.13 -24.69
C THR A 177 1.33 3.46 -25.42
N PHE A 178 0.16 3.41 -24.82
CA PHE A 178 -1.03 2.78 -25.36
C PHE A 178 -1.45 3.46 -26.68
N VAL A 179 -1.62 4.79 -26.69
CA VAL A 179 -1.99 5.52 -27.91
C VAL A 179 -0.90 5.45 -28.97
N ASN A 180 0.37 5.60 -28.59
CA ASN A 180 1.48 5.50 -29.55
C ASN A 180 1.57 4.08 -30.18
N SER A 181 1.28 3.04 -29.43
CA SER A 181 1.25 1.66 -29.95
C SER A 181 0.16 1.48 -31.02
N GLY A 182 -1.03 2.04 -30.79
CA GLY A 182 -2.09 2.07 -31.79
C GLY A 182 -1.69 2.81 -33.07
N LEU A 183 -0.92 3.92 -32.95
CA LEU A 183 -0.44 4.69 -34.12
C LEU A 183 0.69 3.99 -34.89
N LYS A 184 1.43 3.06 -34.28
CA LYS A 184 2.43 2.26 -34.99
C LYS A 184 1.81 1.26 -35.97
N LEU A 185 0.59 0.79 -35.71
CA LEU A 185 -0.11 -0.18 -36.57
C LEU A 185 -0.53 0.45 -37.91
N ASN A 186 -1.07 1.66 -37.86
CA ASN A 186 -1.30 2.50 -39.03
C ASN A 186 -1.31 3.98 -38.57
N LYS A 187 -1.13 4.93 -39.51
CA LYS A 187 -1.02 6.37 -39.21
C LYS A 187 -2.35 7.11 -39.26
N ALA A 188 -3.46 6.44 -39.61
CA ALA A 188 -4.78 7.08 -39.62
C ALA A 188 -5.17 7.50 -38.21
N LYS A 189 -5.60 8.73 -38.04
CA LYS A 189 -5.88 9.36 -36.74
C LYS A 189 -6.94 10.48 -36.80
N ASP A 190 -7.91 10.35 -37.71
CA ASP A 190 -8.99 11.34 -37.77
C ASP A 190 -10.04 11.08 -36.70
N LYS A 191 -10.48 9.82 -36.57
CA LYS A 191 -11.56 9.41 -35.69
C LYS A 191 -11.14 8.27 -34.77
N ALA A 192 -11.35 8.44 -33.45
CA ALA A 192 -11.12 7.41 -32.46
C ALA A 192 -12.40 7.08 -31.69
N ALA A 193 -12.54 5.81 -31.31
CA ALA A 193 -13.41 5.37 -30.24
C ALA A 193 -12.55 5.03 -29.02
N ILE A 194 -12.99 5.42 -27.84
CA ILE A 194 -12.40 5.01 -26.56
C ILE A 194 -13.50 4.33 -25.75
N ILE A 195 -13.26 3.11 -25.29
CA ILE A 195 -14.21 2.33 -24.49
C ILE A 195 -13.65 2.17 -23.09
N GLY A 196 -14.29 2.77 -22.11
CA GLY A 196 -13.79 2.90 -20.75
C GLY A 196 -12.75 4.01 -20.58
N GLY A 197 -11.88 3.88 -19.60
CA GLY A 197 -10.84 4.88 -19.30
C GLY A 197 -11.40 6.18 -18.74
N GLY A 198 -12.30 6.07 -17.75
CA GLY A 198 -13.00 7.19 -17.09
C GLY A 198 -12.06 8.24 -16.47
N ASP A 199 -10.77 7.93 -16.32
CA ASP A 199 -9.73 8.88 -15.92
C ASP A 199 -9.42 9.96 -16.97
N GLY A 200 -9.70 9.67 -18.27
CA GLY A 200 -9.49 10.56 -19.39
C GLY A 200 -8.05 10.65 -19.93
N GLY A 201 -7.12 9.84 -19.43
CA GLY A 201 -5.71 9.87 -19.87
C GLY A 201 -5.55 9.50 -21.34
N VAL A 202 -6.23 8.44 -21.80
CA VAL A 202 -6.21 8.02 -23.20
C VAL A 202 -6.83 9.09 -24.09
N ALA A 203 -7.94 9.71 -23.68
CA ALA A 203 -8.58 10.78 -24.43
C ALA A 203 -7.65 12.01 -24.55
N ARG A 204 -6.95 12.37 -23.45
CA ARG A 204 -5.93 13.44 -23.48
C ARG A 204 -4.81 13.12 -24.48
N GLU A 205 -4.30 11.90 -24.49
CA GLU A 205 -3.26 11.49 -25.43
C GLU A 205 -3.76 11.52 -26.89
N CYS A 206 -4.98 11.07 -27.17
CA CYS A 206 -5.56 11.16 -28.51
C CYS A 206 -5.63 12.63 -28.99
N ILE A 207 -6.06 13.56 -28.11
CA ILE A 207 -6.04 15.00 -28.43
C ILE A 207 -4.62 15.47 -28.72
N SER A 208 -3.63 15.08 -27.92
CA SER A 208 -2.22 15.45 -28.11
C SER A 208 -1.65 14.98 -29.45
N LYS A 209 -2.20 13.88 -30.00
CA LYS A 209 -1.84 13.31 -31.30
C LYS A 209 -2.69 13.87 -32.44
N ASN A 210 -3.52 14.87 -32.20
CA ASN A 210 -4.38 15.55 -33.18
C ASN A 210 -5.44 14.65 -33.79
N PHE A 211 -6.10 13.80 -32.99
CA PHE A 211 -7.36 13.22 -33.40
C PHE A 211 -8.43 14.31 -33.45
N ASN A 212 -9.17 14.39 -34.58
CA ASN A 212 -10.18 15.43 -34.80
C ASN A 212 -11.50 15.10 -34.12
N PHE A 213 -11.84 13.80 -34.04
CA PHE A 213 -13.08 13.31 -33.46
C PHE A 213 -12.80 12.11 -32.54
N ILE A 214 -13.29 12.20 -31.32
CA ILE A 214 -13.14 11.16 -30.29
C ILE A 214 -14.54 10.88 -29.71
N ASP A 215 -15.10 9.73 -29.99
CA ASP A 215 -16.28 9.22 -29.30
C ASP A 215 -15.79 8.41 -28.09
N TRP A 216 -16.07 8.90 -26.88
CA TRP A 216 -15.64 8.30 -25.63
C TRP A 216 -16.81 7.68 -24.92
N PHE A 217 -16.83 6.36 -24.86
CA PHE A 217 -17.85 5.52 -24.24
C PHE A 217 -17.42 5.20 -22.82
N GLU A 218 -18.18 5.62 -21.83
CA GLU A 218 -17.88 5.35 -20.42
C GLU A 218 -19.16 4.87 -19.73
N LEU A 219 -19.02 3.74 -19.03
CA LEU A 219 -20.14 3.10 -18.33
C LEU A 219 -20.61 3.98 -17.16
N ASP A 220 -19.64 4.52 -16.41
CA ASP A 220 -19.90 5.24 -15.17
C ASP A 220 -19.45 6.71 -15.22
N PRO A 221 -20.37 7.65 -15.44
CA PRO A 221 -20.04 9.07 -15.45
C PRO A 221 -19.53 9.57 -14.09
N GLU A 222 -19.85 8.88 -12.97
CA GLU A 222 -19.37 9.28 -11.63
C GLU A 222 -17.86 9.04 -11.49
N VAL A 223 -17.29 8.03 -12.18
CA VAL A 223 -15.83 7.86 -12.30
C VAL A 223 -15.20 9.08 -12.97
N VAL A 224 -15.78 9.56 -14.06
CA VAL A 224 -15.26 10.74 -14.77
C VAL A 224 -15.35 12.00 -13.90
N GLU A 225 -16.44 12.16 -13.16
CA GLU A 225 -16.62 13.30 -12.26
C GLU A 225 -15.59 13.30 -11.13
N VAL A 226 -15.35 12.17 -10.48
CA VAL A 226 -14.39 12.06 -9.39
C VAL A 226 -12.95 12.21 -9.88
N CYS A 227 -12.64 11.69 -11.08
CA CYS A 227 -11.34 11.88 -11.71
C CYS A 227 -11.09 13.35 -12.09
N ASN A 228 -12.07 14.03 -12.64
CA ASN A 228 -11.96 15.47 -12.90
C ASN A 228 -11.72 16.29 -11.63
N LYS A 229 -12.33 15.88 -10.50
CA LYS A 229 -12.19 16.55 -9.20
C LYS A 229 -10.80 16.32 -8.58
N TYR A 230 -10.31 15.10 -8.55
CA TYR A 230 -9.12 14.73 -7.79
C TYR A 230 -7.88 14.44 -8.63
N LEU A 231 -8.06 13.91 -9.84
CA LEU A 231 -7.01 13.53 -10.78
C LEU A 231 -7.01 14.46 -12.02
N SER A 232 -7.33 15.75 -11.84
CA SER A 232 -7.53 16.71 -12.93
C SER A 232 -6.37 16.81 -13.92
N LYS A 233 -5.14 16.47 -13.52
CA LYS A 233 -3.96 16.45 -14.40
C LYS A 233 -3.99 15.29 -15.39
N VAL A 234 -4.62 14.17 -15.05
CA VAL A 234 -4.73 13.00 -15.90
C VAL A 234 -5.57 13.29 -17.12
N GLY A 235 -6.83 13.63 -16.95
CA GLY A 235 -7.75 13.91 -18.05
C GLY A 235 -7.63 15.32 -18.64
N ASN A 236 -7.04 16.28 -17.91
CA ASN A 236 -6.86 17.66 -18.34
C ASN A 236 -8.12 18.31 -18.98
N ASN A 237 -9.26 18.13 -18.33
CA ASN A 237 -10.56 18.64 -18.78
C ASN A 237 -10.97 18.18 -20.21
N VAL A 238 -10.62 16.97 -20.60
CA VAL A 238 -10.96 16.43 -21.95
C VAL A 238 -12.46 16.45 -22.23
N THR A 239 -13.32 16.30 -21.22
CA THR A 239 -14.78 16.38 -21.36
C THR A 239 -15.29 17.72 -21.88
N LYS A 240 -14.48 18.78 -21.81
CA LYS A 240 -14.82 20.13 -22.30
C LYS A 240 -14.25 20.43 -23.68
N LYS A 241 -13.58 19.49 -24.32
CA LYS A 241 -12.99 19.69 -25.65
C LYS A 241 -14.01 19.37 -26.74
N ASN A 242 -14.13 20.27 -27.72
CA ASN A 242 -15.06 20.13 -28.87
C ASN A 242 -14.79 18.85 -29.71
N SER A 243 -13.57 18.32 -29.67
CA SER A 243 -13.20 17.09 -30.37
C SER A 243 -13.64 15.82 -29.64
N VAL A 244 -14.13 15.92 -28.39
CA VAL A 244 -14.53 14.77 -27.57
C VAL A 244 -16.04 14.79 -27.36
N LYS A 245 -16.67 13.68 -27.74
CA LYS A 245 -18.07 13.39 -27.43
C LYS A 245 -18.12 12.29 -26.41
N CYS A 246 -18.59 12.60 -25.19
CA CYS A 246 -18.84 11.60 -24.16
C CYS A 246 -20.19 10.90 -24.41
N ILE A 247 -20.18 9.58 -24.35
CA ILE A 247 -21.35 8.71 -24.51
C ILE A 247 -21.44 7.83 -23.25
N TRP A 248 -22.43 8.13 -22.42
CA TRP A 248 -22.60 7.51 -21.12
C TRP A 248 -23.41 6.23 -21.21
N GLY A 249 -22.98 5.19 -20.49
CA GLY A 249 -23.67 3.92 -20.37
C GLY A 249 -22.95 2.76 -21.08
N ASP A 250 -23.67 1.63 -21.23
CA ASP A 250 -23.11 0.43 -21.82
C ASP A 250 -22.66 0.66 -23.27
N ALA A 251 -21.35 0.52 -23.51
CA ALA A 251 -20.76 0.65 -24.85
C ALA A 251 -21.31 -0.41 -25.82
N PHE A 252 -21.62 -1.62 -25.33
CA PHE A 252 -22.23 -2.68 -26.14
C PHE A 252 -23.58 -2.27 -26.72
N GLU A 253 -24.37 -1.54 -25.98
CA GLU A 253 -25.66 -1.02 -26.46
C GLU A 253 -25.45 0.17 -27.40
N SER A 254 -24.56 1.10 -27.02
CA SER A 254 -24.31 2.31 -27.78
C SER A 254 -23.72 2.04 -29.17
N ILE A 255 -22.83 1.03 -29.29
CA ILE A 255 -22.12 0.70 -30.55
C ILE A 255 -23.06 0.11 -31.62
N LYS A 256 -24.20 -0.45 -31.23
CA LYS A 256 -25.19 -1.02 -32.18
C LYS A 256 -25.77 0.02 -33.15
N SER A 257 -25.73 1.27 -32.77
CA SER A 257 -26.23 2.40 -33.56
C SER A 257 -25.16 3.10 -34.41
N ILE A 258 -23.93 2.59 -34.38
CA ILE A 258 -22.78 3.21 -35.05
C ILE A 258 -22.57 2.57 -36.41
N GLU A 259 -22.33 3.40 -37.43
CA GLU A 259 -22.02 2.96 -38.79
C GLU A 259 -20.71 2.15 -38.84
N ASP A 260 -20.67 1.13 -39.68
CA ASP A 260 -19.46 0.37 -39.93
C ASP A 260 -18.32 1.25 -40.46
N ASN A 261 -17.09 0.89 -40.06
CA ASN A 261 -15.86 1.60 -40.46
C ASN A 261 -15.80 3.10 -40.05
N ARG A 262 -16.52 3.50 -39.00
CA ARG A 262 -16.56 4.87 -38.52
C ARG A 262 -15.23 5.34 -37.92
N TYR A 263 -14.44 4.44 -37.32
CA TYR A 263 -13.23 4.82 -36.58
C TYR A 263 -11.96 4.29 -37.21
N ASP A 264 -10.91 5.12 -37.19
CA ASP A 264 -9.55 4.73 -37.55
C ASP A 264 -8.86 3.95 -36.43
N LYS A 265 -9.24 4.21 -35.18
CA LYS A 265 -8.72 3.59 -33.99
C LYS A 265 -9.82 3.30 -32.99
N ILE A 266 -9.68 2.16 -32.31
CA ILE A 266 -10.50 1.80 -31.16
C ILE A 266 -9.53 1.45 -30.02
N PHE A 267 -9.67 2.14 -28.90
CA PHE A 267 -8.93 1.92 -27.68
C PHE A 267 -9.88 1.34 -26.65
N VAL A 268 -9.54 0.16 -26.06
CA VAL A 268 -10.39 -0.58 -25.11
C VAL A 268 -9.58 -0.92 -23.88
#